data_a101a649764fecf943e1e7075dd87710
#
_entry.id   a101a649764fecf943e1e7075dd87710
#
_cell.length_a   1.000
_cell.length_b   1.000
_cell.length_c   1.000
_cell.angle_alpha   90.00
_cell.angle_beta   90.00
_cell.angle_gamma   90.00
#
_symmetry.space_group_name_H-M   'P 1'
#
loop_
_entity.id
_entity.type
_entity.pdbx_description
1 polymer ?
#
loop_
_entity_poly.entity_id
_entity_poly.type
_entity_poly.pdbx_seq_one_letter_code
_entity_poly.pdbx_strand_id
1 'polypeptide(L)'
;NNGFVARSEHPDGPFFKWTGKGWGEYREGCAWMGSPAPIIYYDEDWKHWGAGEFSFVVKDDVLYIYYTWTSKKLDGKTYSQTRVATADITREDWPATIVQHGVAAVRNSTGNDSYDVVYCEELDKFIALSTDKRFSADSFLSVSESEDGLRFTRVNDIRTNTCFMLHNCGISGDAQHHIKQSDTLLLGYAYGNQWGKWGTRMHRYAYTLMDEDYYSELDLPNLEMKTELWEREAELPPMILTAEKPHYIRIKPGTSAPIEMKTYNSCYEPEIIDASQLTFDNYDKSIVEIKDGKVIGKNVGYTYIDAHLGSLCGTVLVYVD
;
A
#
# COMPACT_ATOMS: atom_id res chain seq x y z
N ASN A 1 13.83 -7.22 -5.73
CA ASN A 1 13.37 -5.90 -6.15
C ASN A 1 14.52 -4.88 -6.07
N ASN A 2 14.43 -3.82 -6.88
CA ASN A 2 15.33 -2.66 -6.89
C ASN A 2 14.48 -1.40 -6.86
N GLY A 3 15.05 -0.30 -6.37
CA GLY A 3 14.41 1.01 -6.40
C GLY A 3 14.69 1.75 -7.70
N PHE A 4 13.64 2.24 -8.34
CA PHE A 4 13.72 3.08 -9.53
C PHE A 4 12.97 4.38 -9.32
N VAL A 5 13.32 5.41 -10.08
CA VAL A 5 12.64 6.69 -10.01
C VAL A 5 12.25 7.18 -11.40
N ALA A 6 11.09 7.79 -11.48
CA ALA A 6 10.64 8.55 -12.64
C ALA A 6 10.10 9.91 -12.17
N ARG A 7 10.18 10.92 -13.03
CA ARG A 7 9.62 12.25 -12.80
C ARG A 7 8.68 12.65 -13.92
N SER A 8 7.71 13.48 -13.61
CA SER A 8 6.80 14.12 -14.58
C SER A 8 6.35 15.47 -14.04
N GLU A 9 6.04 16.39 -14.91
CA GLU A 9 5.41 17.67 -14.57
C GLU A 9 3.88 17.52 -14.37
N HIS A 10 3.30 16.43 -14.91
CA HIS A 10 1.87 16.15 -14.84
C HIS A 10 1.62 14.72 -14.35
N PRO A 11 0.51 14.46 -13.61
CA PRO A 11 0.20 13.14 -13.09
C PRO A 11 0.02 12.06 -14.16
N ASP A 12 -0.38 12.42 -15.37
CA ASP A 12 -0.59 11.56 -16.52
C ASP A 12 0.63 11.45 -17.44
N GLY A 13 1.76 12.07 -17.05
CA GLY A 13 3.01 12.00 -17.78
C GLY A 13 3.20 13.11 -18.83
N PRO A 14 4.19 12.98 -19.70
CA PRO A 14 5.13 11.85 -19.83
C PRO A 14 6.06 11.68 -18.64
N PHE A 15 6.41 10.43 -18.36
CA PHE A 15 7.31 10.07 -17.25
C PHE A 15 8.73 9.86 -17.75
N PHE A 16 9.66 10.70 -17.30
CA PHE A 16 11.09 10.57 -17.56
C PHE A 16 11.74 9.72 -16.46
N LYS A 17 12.45 8.66 -16.84
CA LYS A 17 13.10 7.74 -15.93
C LYS A 17 14.58 8.06 -15.79
N TRP A 18 15.12 7.83 -14.62
CA TRP A 18 16.56 7.93 -14.40
C TRP A 18 17.28 6.80 -15.15
N THR A 19 18.29 7.15 -15.95
CA THR A 19 19.05 6.21 -16.79
C THR A 19 20.47 5.93 -16.27
N GLY A 20 20.83 6.48 -15.11
CA GLY A 20 22.19 6.44 -14.55
C GLY A 20 23.08 7.59 -14.99
N LYS A 21 22.66 8.37 -15.99
CA LYS A 21 23.40 9.52 -16.51
C LYS A 21 22.54 10.78 -16.66
N GLY A 22 21.23 10.63 -16.66
CA GLY A 22 20.27 11.70 -16.85
C GLY A 22 18.85 11.15 -16.94
N TRP A 23 17.89 12.05 -17.14
CA TRP A 23 16.49 11.72 -17.29
C TRP A 23 16.16 11.45 -18.76
N GLY A 24 15.49 10.34 -19.04
CA GLY A 24 15.13 9.93 -20.38
C GLY A 24 13.73 9.32 -20.47
N GLU A 25 13.10 9.47 -21.64
CA GLU A 25 11.85 8.78 -21.93
C GLU A 25 12.09 7.27 -22.07
N TYR A 26 11.17 6.51 -21.50
CA TYR A 26 11.10 5.09 -21.79
C TYR A 26 10.51 4.89 -23.19
N ARG A 27 11.20 4.13 -24.02
CA ARG A 27 10.67 3.67 -25.30
C ARG A 27 10.44 2.16 -25.24
N GLU A 28 9.23 1.74 -25.59
CA GLU A 28 8.89 0.33 -25.69
C GLU A 28 9.84 -0.41 -26.63
N GLY A 29 10.31 -1.58 -26.24
CA GLY A 29 11.29 -2.36 -26.99
C GLY A 29 12.75 -1.99 -26.76
N CYS A 30 13.06 -0.94 -26.00
CA CYS A 30 14.42 -0.51 -25.68
C CYS A 30 14.90 -0.98 -24.29
N ALA A 31 14.35 -2.08 -23.78
CA ALA A 31 14.60 -2.60 -22.43
C ALA A 31 16.07 -2.82 -22.07
N TRP A 32 16.95 -2.90 -23.05
CA TRP A 32 18.38 -3.15 -22.85
C TRP A 32 19.29 -1.95 -23.20
N MET A 33 18.75 -0.95 -23.85
CA MET A 33 19.52 0.23 -24.26
C MET A 33 18.83 1.51 -23.78
N GLY A 34 19.27 2.04 -22.68
CA GLY A 34 18.66 3.20 -22.01
C GLY A 34 17.57 2.81 -21.03
N SER A 35 17.60 1.58 -20.53
CA SER A 35 16.75 1.10 -19.43
C SER A 35 16.88 2.00 -18.22
N PRO A 36 15.82 2.12 -17.40
CA PRO A 36 15.91 2.79 -16.11
C PRO A 36 17.05 2.18 -15.29
N ALA A 37 17.92 3.03 -14.76
CA ALA A 37 18.92 2.61 -13.79
C ALA A 37 18.31 2.63 -12.38
N PRO A 38 18.60 1.64 -11.55
CA PRO A 38 18.15 1.66 -10.17
C PRO A 38 18.86 2.77 -9.40
N ILE A 39 18.09 3.46 -8.55
CA ILE A 39 18.65 4.39 -7.55
C ILE A 39 19.06 3.65 -6.28
N ILE A 40 18.36 2.56 -5.96
CA ILE A 40 18.75 1.61 -4.92
C ILE A 40 18.86 0.24 -5.58
N TYR A 41 20.07 -0.28 -5.64
CA TYR A 41 20.37 -1.58 -6.23
C TYR A 41 20.53 -2.62 -5.15
N TYR A 42 19.76 -3.70 -5.26
CA TYR A 42 19.83 -4.83 -4.34
C TYR A 42 20.87 -5.84 -4.86
N ASP A 43 21.95 -5.99 -4.11
CA ASP A 43 23.13 -6.79 -4.48
C ASP A 43 23.23 -8.14 -3.76
N GLU A 44 22.22 -8.49 -2.95
CA GLU A 44 22.15 -9.79 -2.29
C GLU A 44 21.41 -10.83 -3.15
N ASP A 45 21.04 -11.97 -2.58
CA ASP A 45 20.38 -13.07 -3.29
C ASP A 45 19.04 -12.61 -3.90
N TRP A 46 18.96 -12.61 -5.23
CA TRP A 46 17.79 -12.26 -6.02
C TRP A 46 16.51 -13.06 -5.70
N LYS A 47 16.63 -14.20 -5.00
CA LYS A 47 15.50 -14.99 -4.52
C LYS A 47 14.75 -14.34 -3.36
N HIS A 48 15.35 -13.36 -2.73
CA HIS A 48 14.71 -12.58 -1.69
C HIS A 48 13.88 -11.43 -2.27
N TRP A 49 13.00 -10.89 -1.44
CA TRP A 49 12.13 -9.77 -1.82
C TRP A 49 12.94 -8.54 -2.28
N GLY A 50 14.10 -8.28 -1.67
CA GLY A 50 15.03 -7.26 -2.12
C GLY A 50 14.90 -5.94 -1.39
N ALA A 51 14.91 -4.84 -2.16
CA ALA A 51 14.72 -3.47 -1.69
C ALA A 51 13.38 -2.92 -2.19
N GLY A 52 12.65 -2.16 -1.35
CA GLY A 52 11.38 -1.55 -1.76
C GLY A 52 10.66 -0.87 -0.59
N GLU A 53 9.37 -0.61 -0.73
CA GLU A 53 8.54 0.08 0.25
C GLU A 53 9.19 1.42 0.64
N PHE A 54 9.34 2.30 -0.36
CA PHE A 54 10.04 3.55 -0.19
C PHE A 54 9.18 4.59 0.51
N SER A 55 9.80 5.36 1.41
CA SER A 55 9.27 6.59 1.98
C SER A 55 10.29 7.72 1.77
N PHE A 56 9.81 8.94 1.60
CA PHE A 56 10.64 10.08 1.21
C PHE A 56 10.35 11.28 2.09
N VAL A 57 11.39 11.93 2.56
CA VAL A 57 11.28 13.22 3.28
C VAL A 57 12.30 14.17 2.70
N VAL A 58 11.90 15.41 2.46
CA VAL A 58 12.81 16.48 2.06
C VAL A 58 13.02 17.41 3.24
N LYS A 59 14.25 17.59 3.69
CA LYS A 59 14.60 18.56 4.73
C LYS A 59 15.91 19.25 4.34
N ASP A 60 15.91 20.59 4.37
CA ASP A 60 17.09 21.42 4.10
C ASP A 60 17.79 21.05 2.77
N ASP A 61 16.99 20.95 1.69
CA ASP A 61 17.44 20.55 0.35
C ASP A 61 18.03 19.13 0.23
N VAL A 62 17.91 18.33 1.28
CA VAL A 62 18.30 16.92 1.29
C VAL A 62 17.06 16.04 1.20
N LEU A 63 17.05 15.13 0.22
CA LEU A 63 16.08 14.07 0.12
C LEU A 63 16.54 12.87 0.95
N TYR A 64 15.78 12.52 1.96
CA TYR A 64 15.94 11.28 2.71
C TYR A 64 15.09 10.20 2.04
N ILE A 65 15.71 9.06 1.74
CA ILE A 65 15.11 7.91 1.05
C ILE A 65 15.15 6.74 2.01
N TYR A 66 14.02 6.38 2.60
CA TYR A 66 13.89 5.21 3.47
C TYR A 66 13.38 4.04 2.65
N TYR A 67 13.88 2.85 2.94
CA TYR A 67 13.47 1.65 2.21
C TYR A 67 13.70 0.38 3.03
N THR A 68 12.85 -0.59 2.80
CA THR A 68 13.03 -1.94 3.35
C THR A 68 14.10 -2.68 2.57
N TRP A 69 14.97 -3.37 3.30
CA TRP A 69 16.02 -4.23 2.75
C TRP A 69 15.93 -5.60 3.39
N THR A 70 15.84 -6.65 2.58
CA THR A 70 15.76 -8.03 3.04
C THR A 70 17.13 -8.69 2.97
N SER A 71 17.61 -9.19 4.11
CA SER A 71 18.89 -9.90 4.20
C SER A 71 18.72 -11.30 4.79
N LYS A 72 19.72 -12.15 4.57
CA LYS A 72 19.85 -13.45 5.22
C LYS A 72 20.63 -13.34 6.53
N LYS A 73 20.12 -13.98 7.58
CA LYS A 73 20.89 -14.22 8.80
C LYS A 73 21.85 -15.41 8.62
N LEU A 74 22.82 -15.51 9.53
CA LEU A 74 23.76 -16.65 9.57
C LEU A 74 23.05 -17.99 9.73
N ASP A 75 21.86 -18.01 10.35
CA ASP A 75 21.00 -19.20 10.50
C ASP A 75 20.17 -19.52 9.22
N GLY A 76 20.36 -18.77 8.15
CA GLY A 76 19.68 -18.96 6.89
C GLY A 76 18.27 -18.35 6.82
N LYS A 77 17.76 -17.77 7.92
CA LYS A 77 16.46 -17.08 7.92
C LYS A 77 16.58 -15.68 7.33
N THR A 78 15.53 -15.23 6.67
CA THR A 78 15.42 -13.87 6.20
C THR A 78 15.02 -12.93 7.33
N TYR A 79 15.47 -11.70 7.25
CA TYR A 79 15.03 -10.59 8.11
C TYR A 79 15.02 -9.30 7.30
N SER A 80 14.21 -8.34 7.73
CA SER A 80 14.11 -7.03 7.09
C SER A 80 14.76 -5.97 7.96
N GLN A 81 15.29 -4.96 7.29
CA GLN A 81 15.85 -3.75 7.90
C GLN A 81 15.21 -2.55 7.21
N THR A 82 15.05 -1.46 7.93
CA THR A 82 14.88 -0.16 7.30
C THR A 82 16.26 0.44 7.08
N ARG A 83 16.57 0.79 5.84
CA ARG A 83 17.80 1.50 5.46
C ARG A 83 17.46 2.91 5.03
N VAL A 84 18.45 3.78 5.02
CA VAL A 84 18.33 5.15 4.58
C VAL A 84 19.47 5.51 3.64
N ALA A 85 19.11 6.29 2.61
CA ALA A 85 20.02 7.01 1.76
C ALA A 85 19.61 8.48 1.70
N THR A 86 20.54 9.36 1.36
CA THR A 86 20.28 10.79 1.15
C THR A 86 20.72 11.22 -0.23
N ALA A 87 20.07 12.28 -0.77
CA ALA A 87 20.46 12.89 -2.04
C ALA A 87 20.27 14.42 -1.97
N ASP A 88 21.08 15.14 -2.74
CA ASP A 88 20.99 16.60 -2.91
C ASP A 88 19.97 16.94 -4.01
N ILE A 89 18.76 17.40 -3.61
CA ILE A 89 17.68 17.72 -4.55
C ILE A 89 17.81 19.09 -5.21
N THR A 90 18.79 19.90 -4.84
CA THR A 90 19.06 21.15 -5.56
C THR A 90 19.59 20.89 -6.97
N ARG A 91 20.06 19.69 -7.22
CA ARG A 91 20.58 19.24 -8.50
C ARG A 91 19.53 18.57 -9.35
N GLU A 92 19.52 18.88 -10.64
CA GLU A 92 18.63 18.17 -11.58
C GLU A 92 18.95 16.67 -11.67
N ASP A 93 20.22 16.30 -11.58
CA ASP A 93 20.71 14.93 -11.59
C ASP A 93 20.84 14.34 -10.17
N TRP A 94 19.97 14.73 -9.25
CA TRP A 94 20.01 14.31 -7.82
C TRP A 94 20.20 12.80 -7.60
N PRO A 95 19.71 11.87 -8.46
CA PRO A 95 19.97 10.45 -8.23
C PRO A 95 21.45 10.07 -8.33
N ALA A 96 22.29 10.89 -9.01
CA ALA A 96 23.73 10.69 -9.04
C ALA A 96 24.43 11.12 -7.74
N THR A 97 23.72 11.83 -6.84
CA THR A 97 24.25 12.31 -5.54
C THR A 97 23.93 11.38 -4.39
N ILE A 98 23.25 10.26 -4.64
CA ILE A 98 22.80 9.36 -3.58
C ILE A 98 23.96 8.81 -2.77
N VAL A 99 23.87 9.00 -1.45
CA VAL A 99 24.76 8.43 -0.44
C VAL A 99 23.98 7.46 0.42
N GLN A 100 24.40 6.20 0.49
CA GLN A 100 23.76 5.19 1.33
C GLN A 100 24.38 5.22 2.74
N HIS A 101 23.53 5.36 3.78
CA HIS A 101 23.95 5.40 5.19
C HIS A 101 23.77 4.05 5.90
N GLY A 102 23.19 3.06 5.22
CA GLY A 102 22.95 1.74 5.77
C GLY A 102 21.69 1.67 6.65
N VAL A 103 21.77 0.93 7.74
CA VAL A 103 20.62 0.61 8.58
C VAL A 103 20.17 1.82 9.39
N ALA A 104 18.93 2.27 9.17
CA ALA A 104 18.29 3.33 9.94
C ALA A 104 17.59 2.76 11.20
N ALA A 105 16.95 1.60 11.07
CA ALA A 105 16.33 0.92 12.19
C ALA A 105 16.49 -0.60 12.06
N VAL A 106 16.84 -1.23 13.18
CA VAL A 106 16.86 -2.69 13.30
C VAL A 106 15.50 -3.15 13.76
N ARG A 107 14.89 -4.04 12.99
CA ARG A 107 13.62 -4.63 13.35
C ARG A 107 13.86 -5.84 14.25
N ASN A 108 13.45 -5.73 15.49
CA ASN A 108 13.66 -6.77 16.49
C ASN A 108 12.67 -7.93 16.36
N SER A 109 11.55 -7.75 15.63
CA SER A 109 10.57 -8.79 15.39
C SER A 109 10.62 -9.29 13.96
N THR A 110 10.20 -10.52 13.74
CA THR A 110 10.10 -11.14 12.41
C THR A 110 8.91 -10.63 11.60
N GLY A 111 8.17 -9.67 12.12
CA GLY A 111 6.90 -9.21 11.55
C GLY A 111 6.77 -7.72 11.34
N ASN A 112 7.87 -6.95 11.40
CA ASN A 112 7.80 -5.53 11.06
C ASN A 112 7.74 -5.32 9.54
N ASP A 113 6.94 -4.34 9.15
CA ASP A 113 6.85 -3.88 7.78
C ASP A 113 7.63 -2.58 7.55
N SER A 114 7.44 -1.96 6.40
CA SER A 114 8.09 -0.71 6.01
C SER A 114 7.88 0.41 7.02
N TYR A 115 8.86 1.30 7.08
CA TYR A 115 8.74 2.58 7.76
C TYR A 115 8.18 3.61 6.77
N ASP A 116 7.11 4.30 7.17
CA ASP A 116 6.74 5.56 6.55
C ASP A 116 7.16 6.69 7.48
N VAL A 117 7.88 7.67 6.93
CA VAL A 117 8.60 8.68 7.71
C VAL A 117 8.11 10.06 7.33
N VAL A 118 7.81 10.88 8.32
CA VAL A 118 7.53 12.31 8.18
C VAL A 118 8.51 13.13 9.03
N TYR A 119 8.64 14.40 8.70
CA TYR A 119 9.36 15.35 9.55
C TYR A 119 8.36 16.21 10.32
N CYS A 120 8.49 16.24 11.64
CA CYS A 120 7.65 17.07 12.51
C CYS A 120 8.38 18.38 12.78
N GLU A 121 7.84 19.47 12.23
CA GLU A 121 8.49 20.78 12.30
C GLU A 121 8.59 21.33 13.72
N GLU A 122 7.57 21.11 14.57
CA GLU A 122 7.58 21.62 15.94
C GLU A 122 8.59 20.92 16.84
N LEU A 123 8.91 19.66 16.55
CA LEU A 123 9.89 18.88 17.33
C LEU A 123 11.30 18.92 16.74
N ASP A 124 11.43 19.41 15.49
CA ASP A 124 12.68 19.28 14.71
C ASP A 124 13.16 17.83 14.63
N LYS A 125 12.22 16.88 14.42
CA LYS A 125 12.50 15.44 14.42
C LYS A 125 11.82 14.72 13.28
N PHE A 126 12.46 13.64 12.84
CA PHE A 126 11.83 12.66 11.95
C PHE A 126 11.03 11.66 12.79
N ILE A 127 9.79 11.42 12.38
CA ILE A 127 8.86 10.48 13.00
C ILE A 127 8.55 9.38 12.00
N ALA A 128 8.72 8.14 12.41
CA ALA A 128 8.47 6.98 11.58
C ALA A 128 7.37 6.11 12.17
N LEU A 129 6.45 5.67 11.29
CA LEU A 129 5.47 4.62 11.61
C LEU A 129 5.81 3.34 10.86
N SER A 130 5.57 2.21 11.53
CA SER A 130 5.58 0.90 10.88
C SER A 130 4.57 -0.03 11.52
N THR A 131 4.13 -1.04 10.78
CA THR A 131 3.37 -2.13 11.36
C THR A 131 4.32 -3.11 12.05
N ASP A 132 3.95 -3.59 13.23
CA ASP A 132 4.66 -4.65 13.94
C ASP A 132 3.77 -5.88 14.11
N LYS A 133 4.38 -7.06 14.22
CA LYS A 133 3.68 -8.36 14.24
C LYS A 133 2.64 -8.47 13.11
N ARG A 134 2.98 -8.00 11.92
CA ARG A 134 2.08 -7.99 10.77
C ARG A 134 1.41 -9.35 10.56
N PHE A 135 0.19 -9.34 10.04
CA PHE A 135 -0.64 -10.53 9.80
C PHE A 135 -1.05 -11.32 11.05
N SER A 136 -0.82 -10.78 12.25
CA SER A 136 -1.25 -11.43 13.48
C SER A 136 -2.38 -10.67 14.18
N ALA A 137 -3.11 -11.36 15.04
CA ALA A 137 -4.11 -10.73 15.89
C ALA A 137 -3.52 -9.71 16.88
N ASP A 138 -2.22 -9.83 17.18
CA ASP A 138 -1.48 -8.95 18.09
C ASP A 138 -0.76 -7.81 17.35
N SER A 139 -1.06 -7.59 16.08
CA SER A 139 -0.44 -6.53 15.29
C SER A 139 -0.78 -5.14 15.83
N PHE A 140 0.14 -4.22 15.65
CA PHE A 140 0.00 -2.84 16.10
C PHE A 140 0.90 -1.92 15.25
N LEU A 141 0.77 -0.61 15.44
CA LEU A 141 1.66 0.37 14.83
C LEU A 141 2.72 0.79 15.82
N SER A 142 3.98 0.78 15.42
CA SER A 142 5.09 1.28 16.22
C SER A 142 5.52 2.67 15.74
N VAL A 143 5.84 3.55 16.70
CA VAL A 143 6.33 4.90 16.46
C VAL A 143 7.81 4.93 16.83
N SER A 144 8.62 5.50 15.95
CA SER A 144 10.04 5.71 16.16
C SER A 144 10.42 7.15 15.84
N GLU A 145 11.41 7.68 16.50
CA GLU A 145 11.93 9.04 16.32
C GLU A 145 13.40 9.04 15.92
N SER A 146 13.80 10.10 15.22
CA SER A 146 15.19 10.38 14.88
C SER A 146 15.43 11.89 14.82
N GLU A 147 16.54 12.36 15.37
CA GLU A 147 16.98 13.76 15.27
C GLU A 147 17.67 14.05 13.94
N ASP A 148 18.40 13.08 13.41
CA ASP A 148 19.23 13.23 12.20
C ASP A 148 18.61 12.59 10.94
N GLY A 149 17.48 11.87 11.09
CA GLY A 149 16.87 11.11 10.01
C GLY A 149 17.66 9.84 9.61
N LEU A 150 18.79 9.57 10.24
CA LEU A 150 19.66 8.46 9.88
C LEU A 150 19.56 7.27 10.85
N ARG A 151 19.17 7.53 12.11
CA ARG A 151 19.02 6.49 13.14
C ARG A 151 17.76 6.71 13.93
N PHE A 152 16.92 5.70 13.98
CA PHE A 152 15.63 5.74 14.64
C PHE A 152 15.63 4.92 15.91
N THR A 153 15.01 5.49 16.94
CA THR A 153 14.71 4.83 18.22
C THR A 153 13.21 4.69 18.36
N ARG A 154 12.75 3.48 18.69
CA ARG A 154 11.32 3.24 18.97
C ARG A 154 10.95 3.88 20.29
N VAL A 155 9.86 4.65 20.28
CA VAL A 155 9.42 5.46 21.40
C VAL A 155 8.00 5.11 21.86
N ASN A 156 7.13 4.63 20.98
CA ASN A 156 5.74 4.34 21.34
C ASN A 156 5.13 3.23 20.48
N ASP A 157 3.97 2.73 20.93
CA ASP A 157 3.10 1.78 20.20
C ASP A 157 1.66 2.29 20.19
N ILE A 158 1.03 2.22 19.03
CA ILE A 158 -0.39 2.49 18.89
C ILE A 158 -1.11 1.15 18.83
N ARG A 159 -1.83 0.80 19.89
CA ARG A 159 -2.53 -0.49 20.04
C ARG A 159 -4.03 -0.36 20.18
N THR A 160 -4.54 0.87 20.28
CA THR A 160 -5.95 1.16 20.45
C THR A 160 -6.52 1.77 19.17
N ASN A 161 -7.81 1.55 18.93
CA ASN A 161 -8.54 2.07 17.78
C ASN A 161 -7.94 1.66 16.42
N THR A 162 -7.17 0.59 16.36
CA THR A 162 -6.64 0.00 15.13
C THR A 162 -7.30 -1.34 14.85
N CYS A 163 -7.40 -1.71 13.57
CA CYS A 163 -7.72 -3.08 13.21
C CYS A 163 -6.57 -4.00 13.62
N PHE A 164 -6.81 -5.28 13.63
CA PHE A 164 -5.77 -6.31 13.78
C PHE A 164 -5.44 -6.92 12.41
N MET A 165 -4.42 -7.77 12.35
CA MET A 165 -3.89 -8.31 11.10
C MET A 165 -3.36 -7.20 10.16
N LEU A 166 -2.65 -6.24 10.74
CA LEU A 166 -2.11 -5.10 10.02
C LEU A 166 -1.03 -5.50 9.02
N HIS A 167 -0.97 -4.73 7.95
CA HIS A 167 0.03 -4.85 6.90
C HIS A 167 0.18 -3.52 6.20
N ASN A 168 1.38 -3.03 6.05
CA ASN A 168 1.74 -1.71 5.56
C ASN A 168 0.99 -0.58 6.27
N CYS A 169 1.62 0.54 6.43
CA CYS A 169 0.98 1.77 6.89
C CYS A 169 1.60 2.97 6.18
N GLY A 170 0.89 4.09 6.24
CA GLY A 170 1.36 5.36 5.73
C GLY A 170 0.75 6.50 6.53
N ILE A 171 1.48 7.60 6.64
CA ILE A 171 1.04 8.83 7.26
C ILE A 171 1.07 9.98 6.26
N SER A 172 0.08 10.86 6.34
CA SER A 172 0.05 12.03 5.47
C SER A 172 1.08 13.06 5.92
N GLY A 173 1.58 13.79 4.95
CA GLY A 173 2.40 14.99 5.13
C GLY A 173 2.10 15.97 3.99
N ASP A 174 2.79 17.11 3.99
CA ASP A 174 2.79 18.02 2.86
C ASP A 174 3.62 17.48 1.67
N ALA A 175 3.91 18.32 0.68
CA ALA A 175 4.68 17.92 -0.50
C ALA A 175 6.15 17.52 -0.19
N GLN A 176 6.67 17.91 0.95
CA GLN A 176 7.99 17.53 1.47
C GLN A 176 7.94 16.42 2.50
N HIS A 177 6.73 15.93 2.78
CA HIS A 177 6.40 14.96 3.82
C HIS A 177 6.67 15.49 5.22
N HIS A 178 6.35 16.77 5.44
CA HIS A 178 6.35 17.40 6.75
C HIS A 178 4.95 17.41 7.36
N ILE A 179 4.90 17.44 8.67
CA ILE A 179 3.68 17.53 9.47
C ILE A 179 3.75 18.70 10.45
N LYS A 180 2.59 19.31 10.69
CA LYS A 180 2.37 20.32 11.72
C LYS A 180 1.11 19.98 12.49
N GLN A 181 1.06 20.38 13.76
CA GLN A 181 -0.10 20.15 14.61
C GLN A 181 -1.39 20.80 14.06
N SER A 182 -1.25 21.87 13.28
CA SER A 182 -2.39 22.55 12.61
C SER A 182 -2.97 21.82 11.42
N ASP A 183 -2.30 20.80 10.89
CA ASP A 183 -2.68 20.11 9.68
C ASP A 183 -3.79 19.08 9.95
N THR A 184 -4.53 18.72 8.90
CA THR A 184 -5.38 17.55 8.92
C THR A 184 -4.53 16.31 8.62
N LEU A 185 -4.19 15.59 9.66
CA LEU A 185 -3.30 14.45 9.57
C LEU A 185 -4.09 13.15 9.39
N LEU A 186 -3.64 12.32 8.45
CA LEU A 186 -4.25 11.02 8.14
C LEU A 186 -3.23 9.90 8.31
N LEU A 187 -3.68 8.83 8.97
CA LEU A 187 -2.98 7.58 9.10
C LEU A 187 -3.75 6.51 8.36
N GLY A 188 -3.12 5.88 7.38
CA GLY A 188 -3.68 4.77 6.63
C GLY A 188 -2.94 3.47 6.90
N TYR A 189 -3.63 2.34 6.86
CA TYR A 189 -3.01 1.02 6.89
C TYR A 189 -3.88 -0.03 6.20
N ALA A 190 -3.24 -1.07 5.69
CA ALA A 190 -3.91 -2.26 5.24
C ALA A 190 -4.11 -3.25 6.41
N TYR A 191 -5.17 -4.04 6.33
CA TYR A 191 -5.48 -5.09 7.31
C TYR A 191 -6.12 -6.29 6.62
N GLY A 192 -6.01 -7.46 7.22
CA GLY A 192 -6.60 -8.70 6.70
C GLY A 192 -5.68 -9.90 6.87
N ASN A 193 -6.26 -11.09 6.85
CA ASN A 193 -5.59 -12.35 7.14
C ASN A 193 -5.27 -13.19 5.90
N GLN A 194 -5.55 -12.68 4.70
CA GLN A 194 -5.31 -13.40 3.45
C GLN A 194 -4.51 -12.56 2.49
N TRP A 195 -3.42 -13.12 1.98
CA TRP A 195 -2.63 -12.49 0.95
C TRP A 195 -3.48 -12.13 -0.28
N GLY A 196 -3.34 -10.87 -0.72
CA GLY A 196 -4.10 -10.35 -1.86
C GLY A 196 -5.56 -9.98 -1.56
N LYS A 197 -5.99 -10.03 -0.29
CA LYS A 197 -7.33 -9.61 0.14
C LYS A 197 -7.21 -8.68 1.33
N TRP A 198 -6.89 -7.44 1.02
CA TRP A 198 -6.66 -6.41 2.02
C TRP A 198 -7.86 -5.47 2.13
N GLY A 199 -8.28 -5.17 3.34
CA GLY A 199 -9.04 -3.98 3.65
C GLY A 199 -8.08 -2.82 3.86
N THR A 200 -8.54 -1.59 3.69
CA THR A 200 -7.81 -0.37 4.01
C THR A 200 -8.61 0.45 5.00
N ARG A 201 -7.94 0.94 6.03
CA ARG A 201 -8.51 1.90 6.97
C ARG A 201 -7.70 3.18 6.94
N MET A 202 -8.42 4.28 7.14
CA MET A 202 -7.83 5.59 7.37
C MET A 202 -8.37 6.15 8.68
N HIS A 203 -7.48 6.77 9.43
CA HIS A 203 -7.80 7.48 10.66
C HIS A 203 -7.36 8.93 10.52
N ARG A 204 -8.11 9.84 11.11
CA ARG A 204 -7.51 11.11 11.52
C ARG A 204 -6.62 10.85 12.71
N TYR A 205 -5.48 11.48 12.76
CA TYR A 205 -4.63 11.45 13.93
C TYR A 205 -4.23 12.87 14.33
N ALA A 206 -3.95 13.03 15.61
CA ALA A 206 -3.36 14.23 16.15
C ALA A 206 -2.21 13.83 17.07
N TYR A 207 -1.28 14.72 17.28
CA TYR A 207 -0.23 14.54 18.27
C TYR A 207 -0.25 15.73 19.23
N THR A 208 0.22 15.49 20.43
CA THR A 208 0.36 16.51 21.47
C THR A 208 1.85 16.68 21.73
N LEU A 209 2.32 17.90 21.67
CA LEU A 209 3.65 18.27 22.16
C LEU A 209 3.59 18.24 23.67
N MET A 210 4.53 17.59 24.28
CA MET A 210 4.61 17.50 25.73
C MET A 210 5.82 18.27 26.24
N ASP A 211 5.75 18.73 27.46
CA ASP A 211 6.81 19.52 28.09
C ASP A 211 8.07 18.64 28.25
N GLU A 212 9.23 19.15 27.87
CA GLU A 212 10.49 18.45 27.98
C GLU A 212 10.79 18.01 29.43
N ASP A 213 10.42 18.84 30.41
CA ASP A 213 10.65 18.52 31.82
C ASP A 213 9.83 17.30 32.28
N TYR A 214 8.62 17.17 31.77
CA TYR A 214 7.76 16.01 32.06
C TYR A 214 8.37 14.70 31.55
N TYR A 215 8.98 14.73 30.38
CA TYR A 215 9.56 13.54 29.75
C TYR A 215 10.91 13.16 30.33
N SER A 216 11.71 14.14 30.71
CA SER A 216 13.02 13.87 31.31
C SER A 216 12.91 13.12 32.66
N GLU A 217 11.82 13.35 33.39
CA GLU A 217 11.54 12.65 34.66
C GLU A 217 11.03 11.23 34.46
N LEU A 218 10.35 10.94 33.35
CA LEU A 218 9.65 9.69 33.13
C LEU A 218 10.29 8.80 32.04
N ASP A 219 11.36 9.29 31.39
CA ASP A 219 11.97 8.62 30.22
C ASP A 219 10.95 8.22 29.13
N LEU A 220 9.94 9.08 28.92
CA LEU A 220 8.90 8.92 27.93
C LEU A 220 9.19 9.76 26.69
N PRO A 221 8.63 9.38 25.52
CA PRO A 221 8.77 10.18 24.31
C PRO A 221 8.04 11.52 24.45
N ASN A 222 8.57 12.58 23.87
CA ASN A 222 7.97 13.91 23.87
C ASN A 222 6.91 14.07 22.75
N LEU A 223 6.52 12.99 22.14
CA LEU A 223 5.45 12.90 21.17
C LEU A 223 4.46 11.81 21.56
N GLU A 224 3.22 12.15 21.83
CA GLU A 224 2.12 11.21 21.95
C GLU A 224 1.25 11.28 20.69
N MET A 225 1.19 10.20 19.94
CA MET A 225 0.34 10.08 18.77
C MET A 225 -0.96 9.38 19.13
N LYS A 226 -2.08 10.06 18.91
CA LYS A 226 -3.43 9.51 19.12
C LYS A 226 -4.11 9.35 17.78
N THR A 227 -4.80 8.23 17.62
CA THR A 227 -5.59 7.97 16.42
C THR A 227 -7.08 8.01 16.75
N GLU A 228 -7.83 8.67 15.90
CA GLU A 228 -9.28 8.63 15.91
C GLU A 228 -9.75 7.95 14.63
N LEU A 229 -10.65 6.99 14.77
CA LEU A 229 -11.25 6.35 13.60
C LEU A 229 -11.97 7.45 12.77
N TRP A 230 -11.66 7.52 11.50
CA TRP A 230 -12.37 8.42 10.61
C TRP A 230 -13.81 7.94 10.49
N GLU A 231 -14.73 8.58 11.20
CA GLU A 231 -16.14 8.28 11.10
C GLU A 231 -16.65 8.56 9.69
N ARG A 232 -17.34 7.58 9.14
CA ARG A 232 -18.01 7.75 7.86
C ARG A 232 -19.24 8.63 8.05
N GLU A 233 -19.29 9.74 7.34
CA GLU A 233 -20.48 10.61 7.30
C GLU A 233 -21.63 9.96 6.50
N ALA A 234 -21.31 8.99 5.64
CA ALA A 234 -22.26 8.25 4.82
C ALA A 234 -21.77 6.82 4.54
N GLU A 235 -22.66 5.97 4.07
CA GLU A 235 -22.30 4.68 3.50
C GLU A 235 -21.36 4.88 2.33
N LEU A 236 -20.27 4.11 2.31
CA LEU A 236 -19.32 4.18 1.22
C LEU A 236 -19.93 3.55 -0.03
N PRO A 237 -19.91 4.23 -1.18
CA PRO A 237 -20.45 3.66 -2.40
C PRO A 237 -19.67 2.40 -2.80
N PRO A 238 -20.31 1.44 -3.46
CA PRO A 238 -19.61 0.31 -4.03
C PRO A 238 -18.64 0.77 -5.13
N MET A 239 -17.43 0.20 -5.15
CA MET A 239 -16.37 0.55 -6.11
C MET A 239 -16.02 -0.60 -7.04
N ILE A 240 -16.26 -1.83 -6.61
CA ILE A 240 -15.93 -3.04 -7.36
C ILE A 240 -17.16 -3.94 -7.38
N LEU A 241 -17.49 -4.47 -8.55
CA LEU A 241 -18.47 -5.53 -8.73
C LEU A 241 -17.73 -6.79 -9.19
N THR A 242 -17.93 -7.92 -8.53
CA THR A 242 -17.28 -9.19 -8.88
C THR A 242 -18.17 -10.37 -8.59
N ALA A 243 -17.98 -11.44 -9.34
CA ALA A 243 -18.65 -12.71 -9.08
C ALA A 243 -18.18 -13.31 -7.75
N GLU A 244 -19.11 -13.99 -7.04
CA GLU A 244 -18.73 -14.78 -5.88
C GLU A 244 -17.84 -15.95 -6.32
N LYS A 245 -16.92 -16.36 -5.45
CA LYS A 245 -16.01 -17.48 -5.77
C LYS A 245 -16.79 -18.77 -5.92
N PRO A 246 -16.43 -19.57 -6.93
CA PRO A 246 -15.17 -19.58 -7.70
C PRO A 246 -15.09 -18.69 -8.96
N HIS A 247 -15.82 -17.63 -9.14
CA HIS A 247 -15.80 -16.71 -10.31
C HIS A 247 -16.20 -17.38 -11.64
N TYR A 248 -16.67 -18.60 -11.60
CA TYR A 248 -17.24 -19.30 -12.76
C TYR A 248 -18.44 -20.15 -12.34
N ILE A 249 -19.32 -20.35 -13.27
CA ILE A 249 -20.48 -21.21 -13.11
C ILE A 249 -20.34 -22.39 -14.08
N ARG A 250 -20.60 -23.60 -13.60
CA ARG A 250 -20.60 -24.80 -14.45
C ARG A 250 -21.95 -25.48 -14.36
N ILE A 251 -22.61 -25.63 -15.50
CA ILE A 251 -23.97 -26.18 -15.61
C ILE A 251 -24.07 -27.12 -16.81
N LYS A 252 -25.16 -27.89 -16.88
CA LYS A 252 -25.48 -28.74 -18.02
C LYS A 252 -26.55 -28.07 -18.88
N PRO A 253 -26.66 -28.44 -20.17
CA PRO A 253 -27.80 -28.04 -20.99
C PRO A 253 -29.13 -28.34 -20.30
N GLY A 254 -30.05 -27.36 -20.29
CA GLY A 254 -31.36 -27.47 -19.63
C GLY A 254 -31.34 -27.24 -18.12
N THR A 255 -30.20 -27.07 -17.48
CA THR A 255 -30.12 -26.73 -16.04
C THR A 255 -29.81 -25.26 -15.84
N SER A 256 -30.03 -24.75 -14.64
CA SER A 256 -29.79 -23.36 -14.27
C SER A 256 -29.02 -23.24 -12.97
N ALA A 257 -28.28 -22.12 -12.81
CA ALA A 257 -27.63 -21.71 -11.57
C ALA A 257 -27.81 -20.21 -11.33
N PRO A 258 -27.82 -19.76 -10.08
CA PRO A 258 -27.86 -18.33 -9.78
C PRO A 258 -26.55 -17.66 -10.22
N ILE A 259 -26.66 -16.40 -10.62
CA ILE A 259 -25.51 -15.51 -10.84
C ILE A 259 -25.34 -14.72 -9.54
N GLU A 260 -24.39 -15.11 -8.71
CA GLU A 260 -24.13 -14.47 -7.43
C GLU A 260 -23.00 -13.45 -7.60
N MET A 261 -23.34 -12.18 -7.38
CA MET A 261 -22.42 -11.07 -7.46
C MET A 261 -22.32 -10.35 -6.10
N LYS A 262 -21.18 -9.76 -5.85
CA LYS A 262 -20.95 -8.91 -4.70
C LYS A 262 -20.19 -7.67 -5.07
N THR A 263 -20.38 -6.62 -4.30
CA THR A 263 -19.59 -5.40 -4.38
C THR A 263 -18.61 -5.33 -3.22
N TYR A 264 -17.61 -4.49 -3.42
CA TYR A 264 -16.73 -4.02 -2.35
C TYR A 264 -16.69 -2.49 -2.40
N ASN A 265 -16.75 -1.86 -1.24
CA ASN A 265 -16.51 -0.44 -1.09
C ASN A 265 -15.01 -0.12 -0.94
N SER A 266 -14.67 1.15 -0.73
CA SER A 266 -13.28 1.59 -0.54
C SER A 266 -12.61 1.03 0.72
N CYS A 267 -13.38 0.49 1.67
CA CYS A 267 -12.86 -0.23 2.83
C CYS A 267 -12.79 -1.75 2.62
N TYR A 268 -13.03 -2.22 1.37
CA TYR A 268 -13.07 -3.64 1.02
C TYR A 268 -14.09 -4.45 1.82
N GLU A 269 -15.19 -3.80 2.21
CA GLU A 269 -16.32 -4.45 2.87
C GLU A 269 -17.24 -5.05 1.79
N PRO A 270 -17.55 -6.35 1.86
CA PRO A 270 -18.38 -6.99 0.86
C PRO A 270 -19.87 -6.76 1.13
N GLU A 271 -20.62 -6.61 0.05
CA GLU A 271 -22.08 -6.63 0.05
C GLU A 271 -22.57 -7.55 -1.05
N ILE A 272 -23.44 -8.51 -0.70
CA ILE A 272 -24.07 -9.40 -1.69
C ILE A 272 -25.17 -8.61 -2.39
N ILE A 273 -25.13 -8.62 -3.71
CA ILE A 273 -26.09 -7.88 -4.53
C ILE A 273 -27.21 -8.81 -4.98
N ASP A 274 -28.45 -8.39 -4.75
CA ASP A 274 -29.60 -9.09 -5.30
C ASP A 274 -29.58 -9.03 -6.84
N ALA A 275 -29.72 -10.18 -7.46
CA ALA A 275 -29.64 -10.29 -8.92
C ALA A 275 -30.68 -9.43 -9.67
N SER A 276 -31.77 -9.03 -9.02
CA SER A 276 -32.76 -8.11 -9.57
C SER A 276 -32.26 -6.69 -9.77
N GLN A 277 -31.19 -6.32 -9.10
CA GLN A 277 -30.51 -5.01 -9.24
C GLN A 277 -29.51 -4.98 -10.38
N LEU A 278 -29.21 -6.14 -10.98
CA LEU A 278 -28.21 -6.30 -12.02
C LEU A 278 -28.82 -6.34 -13.41
N THR A 279 -28.08 -5.80 -14.36
CA THR A 279 -28.32 -6.05 -15.79
C THR A 279 -27.18 -6.86 -16.35
N PHE A 280 -27.49 -7.65 -17.41
CA PHE A 280 -26.53 -8.59 -17.97
C PHE A 280 -26.46 -8.45 -19.48
N ASP A 281 -25.25 -8.40 -20.01
CA ASP A 281 -25.00 -8.36 -21.44
C ASP A 281 -23.70 -9.08 -21.84
N ASN A 282 -23.27 -8.85 -23.09
CA ASN A 282 -22.02 -9.36 -23.65
C ASN A 282 -21.80 -10.88 -23.53
N TYR A 283 -22.88 -11.67 -23.65
CA TYR A 283 -22.80 -13.13 -23.58
C TYR A 283 -23.38 -13.80 -24.85
N ASP A 284 -22.94 -15.02 -25.12
CA ASP A 284 -23.43 -15.82 -26.23
C ASP A 284 -24.81 -16.41 -25.92
N LYS A 285 -25.86 -15.83 -26.53
CA LYS A 285 -27.26 -16.25 -26.36
C LYS A 285 -27.55 -17.63 -26.96
N SER A 286 -26.65 -18.18 -27.76
CA SER A 286 -26.78 -19.55 -28.25
C SER A 286 -26.33 -20.58 -27.20
N ILE A 287 -25.43 -20.19 -26.30
CA ILE A 287 -24.86 -21.05 -25.22
C ILE A 287 -25.71 -20.97 -23.96
N VAL A 288 -26.11 -19.76 -23.56
CA VAL A 288 -26.88 -19.52 -22.35
C VAL A 288 -28.04 -18.57 -22.54
N GLU A 289 -29.01 -18.64 -21.64
CA GLU A 289 -30.07 -17.65 -21.45
C GLU A 289 -29.98 -17.13 -20.01
N ILE A 290 -30.24 -15.85 -19.80
CA ILE A 290 -30.32 -15.26 -18.44
C ILE A 290 -31.79 -14.90 -18.19
N LYS A 291 -32.32 -15.42 -17.08
CA LYS A 291 -33.69 -15.16 -16.66
C LYS A 291 -33.76 -15.14 -15.13
N ASP A 292 -34.39 -14.11 -14.59
CA ASP A 292 -34.61 -13.95 -13.15
C ASP A 292 -33.31 -14.13 -12.31
N GLY A 293 -32.21 -13.50 -12.75
CA GLY A 293 -30.89 -13.58 -12.08
C GLY A 293 -30.23 -14.95 -12.15
N LYS A 294 -30.73 -15.86 -12.96
CA LYS A 294 -30.14 -17.19 -13.18
C LYS A 294 -29.64 -17.33 -14.60
N VAL A 295 -28.53 -18.03 -14.75
CA VAL A 295 -28.04 -18.50 -16.04
C VAL A 295 -28.63 -19.89 -16.31
N ILE A 296 -29.12 -20.10 -17.52
CA ILE A 296 -29.72 -21.36 -18.01
C ILE A 296 -28.85 -21.84 -19.16
N GLY A 297 -28.32 -23.06 -19.07
CA GLY A 297 -27.52 -23.68 -20.14
C GLY A 297 -28.40 -24.09 -21.30
N LYS A 298 -28.04 -23.72 -22.54
CA LYS A 298 -28.73 -24.09 -23.78
C LYS A 298 -27.91 -25.12 -24.55
N ASN A 299 -26.72 -24.78 -24.95
CA ASN A 299 -25.83 -25.64 -25.72
C ASN A 299 -24.46 -25.74 -25.05
N VAL A 300 -23.77 -26.83 -25.27
CA VAL A 300 -22.39 -27.04 -24.79
C VAL A 300 -21.48 -25.96 -25.34
N GLY A 301 -20.66 -25.38 -24.45
CA GLY A 301 -19.74 -24.30 -24.77
C GLY A 301 -19.39 -23.47 -23.53
N TYR A 302 -18.78 -22.33 -23.75
CA TYR A 302 -18.52 -21.36 -22.68
C TYR A 302 -18.79 -19.95 -23.17
N THR A 303 -19.14 -19.08 -22.24
CA THR A 303 -19.31 -17.65 -22.51
C THR A 303 -18.97 -16.85 -21.27
N TYR A 304 -18.55 -15.62 -21.47
CA TYR A 304 -18.49 -14.62 -20.40
C TYR A 304 -19.83 -13.90 -20.34
N ILE A 305 -20.22 -13.49 -19.15
CA ILE A 305 -21.39 -12.65 -18.89
C ILE A 305 -20.90 -11.42 -18.18
N ASP A 306 -21.16 -10.25 -18.73
CA ASP A 306 -20.93 -9.00 -18.04
C ASP A 306 -22.17 -8.63 -17.23
N ALA A 307 -21.98 -8.43 -15.93
CA ALA A 307 -23.00 -8.01 -14.99
C ALA A 307 -22.76 -6.55 -14.61
N HIS A 308 -23.78 -5.74 -14.62
CA HIS A 308 -23.69 -4.31 -14.33
C HIS A 308 -24.56 -3.91 -13.14
N LEU A 309 -23.99 -3.10 -12.26
CA LEU A 309 -24.67 -2.38 -11.20
C LEU A 309 -24.38 -0.88 -11.38
N GLY A 310 -25.30 -0.15 -11.99
CA GLY A 310 -25.02 1.22 -12.39
C GLY A 310 -23.83 1.31 -13.35
N SER A 311 -22.78 2.03 -12.97
CA SER A 311 -21.54 2.16 -13.74
C SER A 311 -20.51 1.04 -13.47
N LEU A 312 -20.74 0.19 -12.49
CA LEU A 312 -19.85 -0.91 -12.18
C LEU A 312 -20.11 -2.10 -13.10
N CYS A 313 -19.04 -2.74 -13.54
CA CYS A 313 -19.08 -3.95 -14.34
C CYS A 313 -18.23 -5.04 -13.70
N GLY A 314 -18.78 -6.24 -13.60
CA GLY A 314 -18.08 -7.45 -13.19
C GLY A 314 -18.39 -8.58 -14.15
N THR A 315 -17.41 -9.46 -14.40
CA THR A 315 -17.57 -10.55 -15.36
C THR A 315 -17.60 -11.90 -14.66
N VAL A 316 -18.50 -12.79 -15.10
CA VAL A 316 -18.54 -14.19 -14.67
C VAL A 316 -18.40 -15.11 -15.88
N LEU A 317 -17.59 -16.16 -15.74
CA LEU A 317 -17.40 -17.18 -16.75
C LEU A 317 -18.41 -18.31 -16.55
N VAL A 318 -19.09 -18.73 -17.62
CA VAL A 318 -20.03 -19.85 -17.58
C VAL A 318 -19.59 -20.94 -18.55
N TYR A 319 -19.52 -22.16 -18.04
CA TYR A 319 -19.34 -23.39 -18.80
C TYR A 319 -20.65 -24.16 -18.84
N VAL A 320 -21.04 -24.60 -20.02
CA VAL A 320 -22.14 -25.54 -20.24
C VAL A 320 -21.54 -26.81 -20.82
N ASP A 321 -21.51 -27.91 -20.03
CA ASP A 321 -20.85 -29.17 -20.38
C ASP A 321 -21.67 -30.44 -20.00
#